data_6dcb2e97c5f9b3d0b1efadad6f37a7b5
#
_entry.id   6dcb2e97c5f9b3d0b1efadad6f37a7b5
#
_cell.length_a   1.000
_cell.length_b   1.000
_cell.length_c   1.000
_cell.angle_alpha   90.00
_cell.angle_beta   90.00
_cell.angle_gamma   90.00
#
_symmetry.space_group_name_H-M   'P 1'
#
loop_
_entity.id
_entity.type
_entity.pdbx_description
1 polymer ?
#
loop_
_entity_poly.entity_id
_entity_poly.type
_entity_poly.pdbx_seq_one_letter_code
_entity_poly.pdbx_strand_id
1 'polypeptide(L)'
;LTDLADRIILVRKGELFKELTKDELLNSERQLGLRSAIKTVLKAQNKSVGNDLNIKKLEYNFKDGSGLKMEDISFGLGNIYGITGKNGCGKSTFLRVMTGLDDRGKSEITFDGKILNKKDRLKNSSLVMQDVNHQLFTDSVEEEIKLGVKDLSQDRLDKVLYGLELIELKNRHPMSLSGGQKQRVAIASVLCKNSRFIFFDEPTSGMDYKNMMRISKLIKEMSNKDNIIFIVSHDNEFLNETADSILCLEEFKIPASKNESNRIIYY
;
A
#
# COMPACT_ATOMS: atom_id res chain seq x y z
N LEU A 1 -18.88 -3.02 -14.75
CA LEU A 1 -19.73 -1.83 -14.96
C LEU A 1 -19.90 -1.50 -16.44
N THR A 2 -18.85 -1.60 -17.25
CA THR A 2 -18.92 -1.34 -18.70
C THR A 2 -19.86 -2.28 -19.46
N ASP A 3 -20.13 -3.48 -18.95
CA ASP A 3 -21.06 -4.44 -19.57
C ASP A 3 -22.54 -4.11 -19.32
N LEU A 4 -22.82 -3.16 -18.43
CA LEU A 4 -24.16 -2.71 -18.05
C LEU A 4 -24.51 -1.32 -18.61
N ALA A 5 -23.58 -0.67 -19.30
CA ALA A 5 -23.76 0.70 -19.77
C ALA A 5 -23.85 0.76 -21.29
N ASP A 6 -24.93 1.33 -21.81
CA ASP A 6 -25.12 1.60 -23.23
C ASP A 6 -24.32 2.83 -23.70
N ARG A 7 -24.12 3.80 -22.79
CA ARG A 7 -23.41 5.05 -23.04
C ARG A 7 -22.45 5.37 -21.89
N ILE A 8 -21.28 5.87 -22.20
CA ILE A 8 -20.24 6.24 -21.25
C ILE A 8 -19.97 7.72 -21.40
N ILE A 9 -20.12 8.46 -20.30
CA ILE A 9 -19.89 9.90 -20.26
C ILE A 9 -18.63 10.17 -19.47
N LEU A 10 -17.66 10.81 -20.10
CA LEU A 10 -16.47 11.33 -19.42
C LEU A 10 -16.73 12.75 -18.95
N VAL A 11 -16.54 12.95 -17.63
CA VAL A 11 -16.60 14.27 -17.00
C VAL A 11 -15.17 14.68 -16.63
N ARG A 12 -14.75 15.88 -16.99
CA ARG A 12 -13.45 16.44 -16.64
C ARG A 12 -13.63 17.82 -16.02
N LYS A 13 -13.11 18.03 -14.81
CA LYS A 13 -13.23 19.27 -14.02
C LYS A 13 -14.68 19.74 -13.84
N GLY A 14 -15.63 18.81 -13.73
CA GLY A 14 -17.05 19.12 -13.58
C GLY A 14 -17.82 19.37 -14.88
N GLU A 15 -17.18 19.35 -16.03
CA GLU A 15 -17.79 19.54 -17.33
C GLU A 15 -17.82 18.25 -18.14
N LEU A 16 -18.83 18.10 -19.00
CA LEU A 16 -18.92 16.99 -19.94
C LEU A 16 -17.78 17.12 -20.95
N PHE A 17 -16.86 16.15 -20.93
CA PHE A 17 -15.68 16.17 -21.80
C PHE A 17 -15.91 15.39 -23.09
N LYS A 18 -16.43 14.18 -22.99
CA LYS A 18 -16.68 13.32 -24.13
C LYS A 18 -17.71 12.25 -23.80
N GLU A 19 -18.52 11.90 -24.77
CA GLU A 19 -19.33 10.69 -24.75
C GLU A 19 -18.65 9.60 -25.60
N LEU A 20 -18.65 8.36 -25.11
CA LEU A 20 -17.96 7.21 -25.70
C LEU A 20 -18.87 6.00 -25.75
N THR A 21 -18.66 5.19 -26.76
CA THR A 21 -19.09 3.78 -26.76
C THR A 21 -18.13 2.94 -25.91
N LYS A 22 -18.53 1.71 -25.57
CA LYS A 22 -17.68 0.75 -24.84
C LYS A 22 -16.37 0.49 -25.60
N ASP A 23 -16.44 0.28 -26.92
CA ASP A 23 -15.24 -0.01 -27.72
C ASP A 23 -14.30 1.19 -27.83
N GLU A 24 -14.84 2.39 -27.95
CA GLU A 24 -14.03 3.61 -27.91
C GLU A 24 -13.35 3.80 -26.57
N LEU A 25 -14.03 3.50 -25.43
CA LEU A 25 -13.43 3.53 -24.12
C LEU A 25 -12.26 2.54 -24.02
N LEU A 26 -12.48 1.27 -24.35
CA LEU A 26 -11.46 0.22 -24.26
C LEU A 26 -10.23 0.50 -25.12
N ASN A 27 -10.42 1.15 -26.29
CA ASN A 27 -9.33 1.49 -27.20
C ASN A 27 -8.58 2.77 -26.83
N SER A 28 -9.18 3.65 -26.02
CA SER A 28 -8.62 4.97 -25.71
C SER A 28 -8.40 5.24 -24.21
N GLU A 29 -8.71 4.28 -23.33
CA GLU A 29 -8.68 4.48 -21.87
C GLU A 29 -7.34 5.07 -21.36
N ARG A 30 -6.19 4.62 -21.89
CA ARG A 30 -4.87 5.10 -21.52
C ARG A 30 -4.61 6.54 -21.98
N GLN A 31 -5.00 6.87 -23.20
CA GLN A 31 -4.86 8.22 -23.75
C GLN A 31 -5.74 9.23 -22.99
N LEU A 32 -6.88 8.78 -22.46
CA LEU A 32 -7.79 9.57 -21.65
C LEU A 32 -7.37 9.65 -20.18
N GLY A 33 -6.29 8.93 -19.77
CA GLY A 33 -5.82 8.89 -18.38
C GLY A 33 -6.70 8.04 -17.46
N LEU A 34 -7.48 7.11 -18.03
CA LEU A 34 -8.37 6.24 -17.27
C LEU A 34 -7.66 4.95 -16.85
N ARG A 35 -8.16 4.35 -15.79
CA ARG A 35 -7.79 2.99 -15.37
C ARG A 35 -8.33 1.98 -16.39
N SER A 36 -7.68 0.81 -16.44
CA SER A 36 -8.17 -0.24 -17.32
C SER A 36 -9.58 -0.67 -16.93
N ALA A 37 -10.50 -0.62 -17.89
CA ALA A 37 -11.85 -1.12 -17.74
C ALA A 37 -11.88 -2.66 -17.69
N ILE A 38 -10.85 -3.32 -18.24
CA ILE A 38 -10.67 -4.77 -18.19
C ILE A 38 -9.89 -5.12 -16.92
N LYS A 39 -10.36 -6.14 -16.19
CA LYS A 39 -9.66 -6.62 -14.98
C LYS A 39 -8.25 -7.08 -15.35
N THR A 40 -7.26 -6.37 -14.88
CA THR A 40 -5.85 -6.69 -15.09
C THR A 40 -5.48 -7.95 -14.30
N VAL A 41 -4.88 -8.92 -14.98
CA VAL A 41 -4.33 -10.12 -14.32
C VAL A 41 -2.99 -9.78 -13.68
N LEU A 42 -2.80 -10.23 -12.45
CA LEU A 42 -1.53 -10.07 -11.76
C LEU A 42 -0.45 -10.93 -12.44
N LYS A 43 0.66 -10.30 -12.83
CA LYS A 43 1.80 -11.00 -13.41
C LYS A 43 2.68 -11.49 -12.28
N ALA A 44 3.05 -12.76 -12.30
CA ALA A 44 4.07 -13.28 -11.41
C ALA A 44 5.42 -12.64 -11.76
N GLN A 45 5.96 -11.87 -10.85
CA GLN A 45 7.31 -11.29 -10.96
C GLN A 45 8.14 -11.89 -9.83
N ASN A 46 9.18 -12.64 -10.18
CA ASN A 46 10.08 -13.26 -9.23
C ASN A 46 11.49 -12.70 -9.47
N LYS A 47 11.82 -11.60 -8.83
CA LYS A 47 13.22 -11.25 -8.61
C LYS A 47 13.80 -12.16 -7.51
N SER A 48 15.12 -12.36 -7.54
CA SER A 48 15.80 -13.08 -6.47
C SER A 48 15.41 -12.52 -5.11
N VAL A 49 14.83 -13.36 -4.28
CA VAL A 49 14.46 -12.99 -2.91
C VAL A 49 15.76 -12.87 -2.12
N GLY A 50 16.10 -11.65 -1.66
CA GLY A 50 17.18 -11.46 -0.68
C GLY A 50 16.78 -12.08 0.67
N ASN A 51 17.73 -12.17 1.57
CA ASN A 51 17.54 -12.77 2.89
C ASN A 51 17.89 -11.79 4.03
N ASP A 52 17.54 -10.52 3.85
CA ASP A 52 17.92 -9.47 4.80
C ASP A 52 16.90 -9.35 5.95
N LEU A 53 15.60 -9.35 5.62
CA LEU A 53 14.49 -9.36 6.58
C LEU A 53 13.82 -10.73 6.54
N ASN A 54 13.71 -11.40 7.70
CA ASN A 54 13.13 -12.74 7.78
C ASN A 54 12.00 -12.77 8.82
N ILE A 55 10.87 -13.30 8.43
CA ILE A 55 9.81 -13.75 9.33
C ILE A 55 10.12 -15.21 9.66
N LYS A 56 10.77 -15.46 10.79
CA LYS A 56 10.99 -16.82 11.29
C LYS A 56 9.69 -17.44 11.76
N LYS A 57 8.85 -16.61 12.41
CA LYS A 57 7.53 -17.00 12.86
C LYS A 57 6.64 -15.76 12.96
N LEU A 58 5.40 -15.87 12.48
CA LEU A 58 4.33 -14.93 12.72
C LEU A 58 3.04 -15.72 12.91
N GLU A 59 2.44 -15.65 14.09
CA GLU A 59 1.15 -16.21 14.40
C GLU A 59 0.24 -15.12 14.98
N TYR A 60 -0.92 -14.95 14.38
CA TYR A 60 -1.92 -13.99 14.81
C TYR A 60 -3.30 -14.63 14.74
N ASN A 61 -4.02 -14.64 15.86
CA ASN A 61 -5.37 -15.17 15.94
C ASN A 61 -6.39 -14.02 15.92
N PHE A 62 -7.34 -14.10 15.01
CA PHE A 62 -8.45 -13.15 14.91
C PHE A 62 -9.59 -13.52 15.88
N LYS A 63 -10.47 -12.56 16.14
CA LYS A 63 -11.60 -12.74 17.06
C LYS A 63 -12.61 -13.80 16.60
N ASP A 64 -12.70 -14.04 15.30
CA ASP A 64 -13.57 -15.04 14.68
C ASP A 64 -12.99 -16.47 14.73
N GLY A 65 -11.85 -16.65 15.38
CA GLY A 65 -11.14 -17.92 15.47
C GLY A 65 -10.30 -18.28 14.25
N SER A 66 -10.32 -17.46 13.20
CA SER A 66 -9.35 -17.57 12.09
C SER A 66 -8.00 -16.97 12.47
N GLY A 67 -6.98 -17.14 11.65
CA GLY A 67 -5.66 -16.61 11.95
C GLY A 67 -4.79 -16.41 10.72
N LEU A 68 -3.60 -15.90 10.98
CA LEU A 68 -2.50 -15.80 10.04
C LEU A 68 -1.30 -16.53 10.62
N LYS A 69 -0.70 -17.45 9.86
CA LYS A 69 0.50 -18.17 10.25
C LYS A 69 1.49 -18.15 9.10
N MET A 70 2.67 -17.60 9.37
CA MET A 70 3.78 -17.53 8.41
C MET A 70 5.03 -18.04 9.10
N GLU A 71 5.82 -18.83 8.38
CA GLU A 71 7.10 -19.38 8.85
C GLU A 71 8.12 -19.31 7.73
N ASP A 72 9.35 -18.94 8.06
CA ASP A 72 10.52 -18.90 7.17
C ASP A 72 10.31 -18.12 5.85
N ILE A 73 9.70 -16.93 5.93
CA ILE A 73 9.53 -16.02 4.80
C ILE A 73 10.62 -14.97 4.81
N SER A 74 11.29 -14.79 3.68
CA SER A 74 12.44 -13.87 3.54
C SER A 74 12.15 -12.75 2.55
N PHE A 75 12.71 -11.57 2.82
CA PHE A 75 12.63 -10.38 1.97
C PHE A 75 14.01 -9.76 1.84
N GLY A 76 14.33 -9.26 0.64
CA GLY A 76 15.61 -8.61 0.36
C GLY A 76 15.50 -7.09 0.26
N LEU A 77 16.57 -6.42 0.67
CA LEU A 77 16.73 -4.98 0.46
C LEU A 77 16.66 -4.61 -1.03
N GLY A 78 16.19 -3.41 -1.33
CA GLY A 78 16.05 -2.91 -2.69
C GLY A 78 14.86 -3.48 -3.47
N ASN A 79 13.99 -4.28 -2.84
CA ASN A 79 12.83 -4.86 -3.49
C ASN A 79 11.52 -4.25 -3.01
N ILE A 80 10.54 -4.27 -3.90
CA ILE A 80 9.16 -3.86 -3.66
C ILE A 80 8.26 -5.09 -3.69
N TYR A 81 7.63 -5.42 -2.58
CA TYR A 81 6.75 -6.56 -2.41
C TYR A 81 5.29 -6.15 -2.44
N GLY A 82 4.54 -6.63 -3.42
CA GLY A 82 3.08 -6.50 -3.46
C GLY A 82 2.43 -7.56 -2.56
N ILE A 83 1.52 -7.12 -1.69
CA ILE A 83 0.77 -7.99 -0.79
C ILE A 83 -0.67 -8.08 -1.27
N THR A 84 -1.11 -9.28 -1.60
CA THR A 84 -2.47 -9.53 -2.11
C THR A 84 -3.25 -10.46 -1.20
N GLY A 85 -4.54 -10.60 -1.47
CA GLY A 85 -5.46 -11.48 -0.75
C GLY A 85 -6.84 -10.89 -0.59
N LYS A 86 -7.87 -11.73 -0.35
CA LYS A 86 -9.26 -11.30 -0.16
C LYS A 86 -9.43 -10.37 1.03
N ASN A 87 -10.54 -9.65 1.05
CA ASN A 87 -10.90 -8.86 2.23
C ASN A 87 -11.02 -9.76 3.46
N GLY A 88 -10.47 -9.29 4.59
CA GLY A 88 -10.46 -10.05 5.83
C GLY A 88 -9.41 -11.18 5.91
N CYS A 89 -8.49 -11.31 4.93
CA CYS A 89 -7.41 -12.30 5.05
C CYS A 89 -6.26 -11.86 5.98
N GLY A 90 -6.27 -10.61 6.47
CA GLY A 90 -5.27 -10.13 7.44
C GLY A 90 -4.21 -9.18 6.89
N LYS A 91 -4.38 -8.59 5.69
CA LYS A 91 -3.39 -7.68 5.09
C LYS A 91 -2.99 -6.51 6.00
N SER A 92 -3.95 -5.75 6.49
CA SER A 92 -3.66 -4.63 7.41
C SER A 92 -3.11 -5.10 8.75
N THR A 93 -3.52 -6.30 9.23
CA THR A 93 -2.95 -6.92 10.43
C THR A 93 -1.47 -7.27 10.19
N PHE A 94 -1.15 -7.87 9.05
CA PHE A 94 0.23 -8.15 8.66
C PHE A 94 1.08 -6.88 8.68
N LEU A 95 0.62 -5.78 8.05
CA LEU A 95 1.34 -4.51 8.08
C LEU A 95 1.54 -3.98 9.51
N ARG A 96 0.51 -4.07 10.36
CA ARG A 96 0.59 -3.59 11.75
C ARG A 96 1.54 -4.42 12.60
N VAL A 97 1.61 -5.74 12.39
CA VAL A 97 2.57 -6.61 13.07
C VAL A 97 3.98 -6.31 12.56
N MET A 98 4.19 -6.21 11.26
CA MET A 98 5.50 -5.92 10.66
C MET A 98 6.05 -4.58 11.11
N THR A 99 5.23 -3.55 11.22
CA THR A 99 5.61 -2.22 11.73
C THR A 99 5.80 -2.16 13.25
N GLY A 100 5.32 -3.17 13.99
CA GLY A 100 5.30 -3.13 15.46
C GLY A 100 4.14 -2.33 16.06
N LEU A 101 3.16 -1.89 15.26
CA LEU A 101 1.94 -1.24 15.76
C LEU A 101 1.01 -2.20 16.48
N ASP A 102 1.09 -3.50 16.15
CA ASP A 102 0.35 -4.56 16.83
C ASP A 102 1.32 -5.66 17.26
N ASP A 103 1.26 -6.05 18.52
CA ASP A 103 2.11 -7.09 19.14
C ASP A 103 1.30 -8.17 19.86
N ARG A 104 -0.02 -8.24 19.63
CA ARG A 104 -0.91 -9.25 20.24
C ARG A 104 -0.64 -10.67 19.74
N GLY A 105 -0.03 -10.80 18.56
CA GLY A 105 0.40 -12.08 18.00
C GLY A 105 1.80 -12.48 18.49
N LYS A 106 2.19 -13.72 18.18
CA LYS A 106 3.57 -14.18 18.35
C LYS A 106 4.33 -13.88 17.07
N SER A 107 5.42 -13.12 17.15
CA SER A 107 6.26 -12.83 15.98
C SER A 107 7.73 -12.89 16.34
N GLU A 108 8.49 -13.61 15.53
CA GLU A 108 9.94 -13.60 15.51
C GLU A 108 10.39 -13.11 14.15
N ILE A 109 10.83 -11.87 14.09
CA ILE A 109 11.26 -11.17 12.88
C ILE A 109 12.70 -10.78 13.07
N THR A 110 13.55 -11.11 12.11
CA THR A 110 14.98 -10.79 12.14
C THR A 110 15.35 -9.91 10.96
N PHE A 111 16.27 -9.01 11.17
CA PHE A 111 16.89 -8.21 10.13
C PHE A 111 18.40 -8.24 10.30
N ASP A 112 19.11 -8.54 9.23
CA ASP A 112 20.57 -8.70 9.25
C ASP A 112 21.03 -9.63 10.41
N GLY A 113 20.31 -10.74 10.58
CA GLY A 113 20.55 -11.75 11.60
C GLY A 113 20.16 -11.37 13.04
N LYS A 114 19.66 -10.14 13.28
CA LYS A 114 19.26 -9.64 14.61
C LYS A 114 17.75 -9.66 14.78
N ILE A 115 17.27 -10.13 15.93
CA ILE A 115 15.84 -10.10 16.25
C ILE A 115 15.40 -8.64 16.42
N LEU A 116 14.33 -8.26 15.70
CA LEU A 116 13.70 -6.96 15.82
C LEU A 116 12.58 -7.01 16.88
N ASN A 117 12.80 -6.34 17.99
CA ASN A 117 11.74 -6.12 18.96
C ASN A 117 10.73 -5.07 18.44
N LYS A 118 9.62 -4.85 19.18
CA LYS A 118 8.59 -3.88 18.84
C LYS A 118 9.14 -2.48 18.58
N LYS A 119 10.03 -1.99 19.45
CA LYS A 119 10.61 -0.63 19.35
C LYS A 119 11.50 -0.52 18.11
N ASP A 120 12.26 -1.57 17.79
CA ASP A 120 13.10 -1.60 16.60
C ASP A 120 12.26 -1.53 15.33
N ARG A 121 11.17 -2.29 15.26
CA ARG A 121 10.23 -2.26 14.14
C ARG A 121 9.60 -0.88 13.97
N LEU A 122 9.04 -0.31 15.04
CA LEU A 122 8.47 1.05 15.02
C LEU A 122 9.47 2.11 14.57
N LYS A 123 10.72 2.04 15.05
CA LYS A 123 11.76 3.02 14.70
C LYS A 123 12.21 2.95 13.26
N ASN A 124 12.24 1.75 12.69
CA ASN A 124 12.74 1.50 11.34
C ASN A 124 11.65 1.47 10.27
N SER A 125 10.38 1.61 10.65
CA SER A 125 9.23 1.51 9.75
C SER A 125 8.54 2.86 9.52
N SER A 126 7.97 3.00 8.32
CA SER A 126 6.97 4.02 8.01
C SER A 126 5.78 3.37 7.33
N LEU A 127 4.58 3.85 7.65
CA LEU A 127 3.32 3.31 7.13
C LEU A 127 2.43 4.43 6.59
N VAL A 128 1.93 4.26 5.37
CA VAL A 128 0.76 4.99 4.86
C VAL A 128 -0.46 4.10 5.10
N MET A 129 -1.39 4.57 5.90
CA MET A 129 -2.64 3.87 6.21
C MET A 129 -3.69 4.09 5.12
N GLN A 130 -4.64 3.17 5.00
CA GLN A 130 -5.77 3.29 4.08
C GLN A 130 -6.60 4.56 4.35
N ASP A 131 -6.88 4.87 5.61
CA ASP A 131 -7.50 6.15 6.01
C ASP A 131 -6.43 7.13 6.49
N VAL A 132 -6.04 8.03 5.60
CA VAL A 132 -5.02 9.04 5.87
C VAL A 132 -5.49 10.20 6.76
N ASN A 133 -6.81 10.33 7.02
CA ASN A 133 -7.31 11.41 7.88
C ASN A 133 -6.79 11.31 9.31
N HIS A 134 -6.42 10.12 9.74
CA HIS A 134 -5.83 9.86 11.06
C HIS A 134 -4.32 10.02 11.12
N GLN A 135 -3.68 10.46 10.02
CA GLN A 135 -2.22 10.58 9.95
C GLN A 135 -1.72 12.01 9.75
N LEU A 136 -2.61 12.97 9.47
CA LEU A 136 -2.26 14.35 9.12
C LEU A 136 -2.60 15.28 10.29
N PHE A 137 -1.59 15.91 10.90
CA PHE A 137 -1.73 16.61 12.18
C PHE A 137 -1.18 18.05 12.19
N THR A 138 -0.37 18.44 11.18
CA THR A 138 0.35 19.71 11.19
C THR A 138 -0.45 20.84 10.53
N ASP A 139 0.07 22.06 10.65
CA ASP A 139 -0.58 23.26 10.12
C ASP A 139 -0.36 23.45 8.61
N SER A 140 0.65 22.78 8.03
CA SER A 140 0.92 22.86 6.60
C SER A 140 1.37 21.53 6.00
N VAL A 141 1.14 21.36 4.70
CA VAL A 141 1.62 20.19 3.93
C VAL A 141 3.14 20.03 4.05
N GLU A 142 3.88 21.13 4.00
CA GLU A 142 5.34 21.09 4.10
C GLU A 142 5.79 20.60 5.47
N GLU A 143 5.17 21.08 6.54
CA GLU A 143 5.44 20.63 7.91
C GLU A 143 5.08 19.16 8.11
N GLU A 144 3.96 18.71 7.52
CA GLU A 144 3.56 17.31 7.56
C GLU A 144 4.59 16.38 6.92
N ILE A 145 5.15 16.79 5.78
CA ILE A 145 6.18 16.03 5.08
C ILE A 145 7.49 16.03 5.87
N LYS A 146 7.84 17.14 6.53
CA LYS A 146 9.03 17.27 7.35
C LYS A 146 8.92 16.60 8.72
N LEU A 147 7.70 16.24 9.13
CA LEU A 147 7.45 15.69 10.47
C LEU A 147 8.22 14.38 10.71
N GLY A 148 9.10 14.41 11.72
CA GLY A 148 9.92 13.26 12.10
C GLY A 148 11.05 12.92 11.12
N VAL A 149 11.34 13.79 10.16
CA VAL A 149 12.48 13.64 9.25
C VAL A 149 13.65 14.47 9.77
N LYS A 150 14.79 13.81 9.98
CA LYS A 150 16.06 14.47 10.25
C LYS A 150 16.80 14.69 8.94
N ASP A 151 17.37 15.85 8.79
CA ASP A 151 18.28 16.18 7.66
C ASP A 151 17.63 15.98 6.25
N LEU A 152 16.37 16.41 6.10
CA LEU A 152 15.72 16.44 4.79
C LEU A 152 16.32 17.53 3.92
N SER A 153 16.98 17.15 2.82
CA SER A 153 17.46 18.12 1.85
C SER A 153 16.31 18.80 1.12
N GLN A 154 16.50 20.08 0.78
CA GLN A 154 15.50 20.85 0.03
C GLN A 154 15.23 20.19 -1.34
N ASP A 155 16.26 19.70 -2.03
CA ASP A 155 16.13 19.02 -3.33
C ASP A 155 15.22 17.78 -3.25
N ARG A 156 15.34 16.99 -2.16
CA ARG A 156 14.50 15.81 -1.95
C ARG A 156 13.05 16.21 -1.69
N LEU A 157 12.85 17.22 -0.86
CA LEU A 157 11.51 17.76 -0.58
C LEU A 157 10.85 18.27 -1.86
N ASP A 158 11.56 19.10 -2.62
CA ASP A 158 11.05 19.70 -3.86
C ASP A 158 10.75 18.61 -4.91
N LYS A 159 11.61 17.61 -5.05
CA LYS A 159 11.38 16.48 -5.95
C LYS A 159 10.07 15.74 -5.58
N VAL A 160 9.84 15.49 -4.31
CA VAL A 160 8.63 14.78 -3.84
C VAL A 160 7.38 15.67 -4.01
N LEU A 161 7.46 16.94 -3.62
CA LEU A 161 6.37 17.90 -3.79
C LEU A 161 5.97 18.08 -5.26
N TYR A 162 6.95 18.21 -6.15
CA TYR A 162 6.71 18.32 -7.58
C TYR A 162 6.13 17.03 -8.16
N GLY A 163 6.72 15.89 -7.84
CA GLY A 163 6.31 14.58 -8.35
C GLY A 163 4.87 14.21 -7.96
N LEU A 164 4.42 14.68 -6.78
CA LEU A 164 3.06 14.44 -6.27
C LEU A 164 2.09 15.61 -6.53
N GLU A 165 2.48 16.64 -7.31
CA GLU A 165 1.66 17.84 -7.56
C GLU A 165 1.20 18.52 -6.26
N LEU A 166 2.10 18.66 -5.29
CA LEU A 166 1.84 19.28 -3.99
C LEU A 166 2.48 20.66 -3.85
N ILE A 167 3.28 21.11 -4.81
CA ILE A 167 4.06 22.36 -4.73
C ILE A 167 3.17 23.59 -4.43
N GLU A 168 2.05 23.71 -5.13
CA GLU A 168 1.08 24.81 -4.94
C GLU A 168 0.24 24.66 -3.64
N LEU A 169 0.34 23.50 -3.00
CA LEU A 169 -0.42 23.18 -1.79
C LEU A 169 0.46 23.20 -0.54
N LYS A 170 1.76 23.42 -0.66
CA LYS A 170 2.74 23.25 0.42
C LYS A 170 2.43 24.03 1.70
N ASN A 171 1.85 25.22 1.55
CA ASN A 171 1.49 26.11 2.66
C ASN A 171 0.03 25.91 3.13
N ARG A 172 -0.73 24.98 2.54
CA ARG A 172 -2.13 24.76 2.95
C ARG A 172 -2.22 23.79 4.11
N HIS A 173 -3.21 24.00 4.96
CA HIS A 173 -3.52 23.06 6.04
C HIS A 173 -3.98 21.70 5.43
N PRO A 174 -3.40 20.56 5.85
CA PRO A 174 -3.72 19.26 5.26
C PRO A 174 -5.21 18.91 5.30
N MET A 175 -5.93 19.31 6.34
CA MET A 175 -7.37 19.03 6.47
C MET A 175 -8.22 19.78 5.44
N SER A 176 -7.72 20.86 4.83
CA SER A 176 -8.41 21.60 3.75
C SER A 176 -8.33 20.95 2.39
N LEU A 177 -7.56 19.86 2.27
CA LEU A 177 -7.29 19.19 1.02
C LEU A 177 -8.37 18.15 0.67
N SER A 178 -8.52 17.85 -0.64
CA SER A 178 -9.34 16.73 -1.08
C SER A 178 -8.74 15.38 -0.63
N GLY A 179 -9.55 14.32 -0.60
CA GLY A 179 -9.09 12.99 -0.19
C GLY A 179 -7.86 12.52 -0.97
N GLY A 180 -7.85 12.67 -2.29
CA GLY A 180 -6.69 12.31 -3.12
C GLY A 180 -5.45 13.18 -2.87
N GLN A 181 -5.62 14.46 -2.52
CA GLN A 181 -4.52 15.33 -2.12
C GLN A 181 -3.95 14.91 -0.76
N LYS A 182 -4.80 14.61 0.23
CA LYS A 182 -4.39 14.08 1.53
C LYS A 182 -3.60 12.78 1.39
N GLN A 183 -4.07 11.88 0.53
CA GLN A 183 -3.37 10.63 0.23
C GLN A 183 -1.95 10.90 -0.31
N ARG A 184 -1.81 11.84 -1.25
CA ARG A 184 -0.50 12.22 -1.77
C ARG A 184 0.41 12.85 -0.70
N VAL A 185 -0.14 13.64 0.23
CA VAL A 185 0.63 14.19 1.37
C VAL A 185 1.14 13.07 2.29
N ALA A 186 0.30 12.11 2.65
CA ALA A 186 0.71 10.97 3.46
C ALA A 186 1.80 10.13 2.77
N ILE A 187 1.70 9.91 1.46
CA ILE A 187 2.75 9.24 0.69
C ILE A 187 4.03 10.08 0.71
N ALA A 188 3.94 11.40 0.48
CA ALA A 188 5.09 12.31 0.51
C ALA A 188 5.84 12.24 1.84
N SER A 189 5.11 12.26 2.96
CA SER A 189 5.70 12.20 4.30
C SER A 189 6.51 10.92 4.54
N VAL A 190 6.03 9.80 4.02
CA VAL A 190 6.72 8.50 4.14
C VAL A 190 7.92 8.41 3.18
N LEU A 191 7.78 8.89 1.95
CA LEU A 191 8.87 8.91 0.98
C LEU A 191 10.03 9.81 1.38
N CYS A 192 9.79 10.86 2.17
CA CYS A 192 10.83 11.73 2.70
C CYS A 192 11.58 11.13 3.90
N LYS A 193 11.03 10.14 4.59
CA LYS A 193 11.68 9.44 5.71
C LYS A 193 12.72 8.45 5.20
N ASN A 194 13.81 8.30 5.96
CA ASN A 194 14.84 7.28 5.70
C ASN A 194 14.51 5.99 6.47
N SER A 195 13.32 5.44 6.23
CA SER A 195 12.91 4.19 6.88
C SER A 195 13.45 2.97 6.14
N ARG A 196 13.88 1.96 6.90
CA ARG A 196 14.33 0.67 6.35
C ARG A 196 13.17 -0.14 5.80
N PHE A 197 12.01 -0.05 6.44
CA PHE A 197 10.80 -0.77 6.06
C PHE A 197 9.70 0.25 5.77
N ILE A 198 9.20 0.24 4.55
CA ILE A 198 8.19 1.18 4.10
C ILE A 198 6.93 0.40 3.73
N PHE A 199 5.81 0.78 4.29
CA PHE A 199 4.55 0.08 4.12
C PHE A 199 3.48 1.02 3.55
N PHE A 200 2.75 0.53 2.56
CA PHE A 200 1.61 1.23 1.96
C PHE A 200 0.37 0.34 2.04
N ASP A 201 -0.70 0.86 2.63
CA ASP A 201 -2.01 0.19 2.67
C ASP A 201 -2.96 0.91 1.70
N GLU A 202 -3.24 0.30 0.54
CA GLU A 202 -4.09 0.80 -0.55
C GLU A 202 -3.73 2.24 -1.02
N PRO A 203 -2.47 2.52 -1.39
CA PRO A 203 -1.99 3.89 -1.63
C PRO A 203 -2.61 4.57 -2.85
N THR A 204 -3.22 3.82 -3.78
CA THR A 204 -3.79 4.34 -5.03
C THR A 204 -5.30 4.21 -5.10
N SER A 205 -5.96 3.89 -3.98
CA SER A 205 -7.41 3.76 -3.94
C SER A 205 -8.11 5.05 -4.39
N GLY A 206 -9.05 4.93 -5.34
CA GLY A 206 -9.81 6.05 -5.88
C GLY A 206 -9.03 7.01 -6.79
N MET A 207 -7.79 6.67 -7.19
CA MET A 207 -6.99 7.50 -8.10
C MET A 207 -7.20 7.11 -9.56
N ASP A 208 -7.08 8.11 -10.43
CA ASP A 208 -7.00 7.91 -11.86
C ASP A 208 -5.65 7.27 -12.27
N TYR A 209 -5.56 6.84 -13.53
CA TYR A 209 -4.36 6.20 -14.07
C TYR A 209 -3.11 7.08 -13.97
N LYS A 210 -3.23 8.37 -14.30
CA LYS A 210 -2.11 9.32 -14.30
C LYS A 210 -1.51 9.48 -12.90
N ASN A 211 -2.35 9.64 -11.89
CA ASN A 211 -1.90 9.75 -10.50
C ASN A 211 -1.32 8.43 -9.99
N MET A 212 -1.91 7.30 -10.34
CA MET A 212 -1.37 5.98 -10.03
C MET A 212 0.04 5.80 -10.59
N MET A 213 0.27 6.12 -11.87
CA MET A 213 1.58 5.98 -12.51
C MET A 213 2.64 6.90 -11.88
N ARG A 214 2.26 8.09 -11.45
CA ARG A 214 3.17 9.00 -10.70
C ARG A 214 3.62 8.38 -9.38
N ILE A 215 2.67 7.83 -8.63
CA ILE A 215 2.98 7.17 -7.35
C ILE A 215 3.86 5.95 -7.59
N SER A 216 3.53 5.11 -8.57
CA SER A 216 4.37 3.97 -8.97
C SER A 216 5.80 4.39 -9.27
N LYS A 217 5.96 5.42 -10.11
CA LYS A 217 7.29 5.96 -10.47
C LYS A 217 8.08 6.43 -9.24
N LEU A 218 7.44 7.21 -8.36
CA LEU A 218 8.09 7.73 -7.16
C LEU A 218 8.49 6.60 -6.19
N ILE A 219 7.63 5.61 -5.98
CA ILE A 219 7.94 4.45 -5.13
C ILE A 219 9.14 3.69 -5.70
N LYS A 220 9.20 3.46 -7.02
CA LYS A 220 10.34 2.82 -7.69
C LYS A 220 11.63 3.63 -7.53
N GLU A 221 11.57 4.94 -7.71
CA GLU A 221 12.73 5.82 -7.55
C GLU A 221 13.23 5.90 -6.10
N MET A 222 12.35 5.68 -5.11
CA MET A 222 12.70 5.68 -3.69
C MET A 222 13.15 4.31 -3.19
N SER A 223 12.84 3.24 -3.93
CA SER A 223 13.38 1.91 -3.65
C SER A 223 14.90 1.92 -3.91
N ASN A 224 15.66 1.54 -2.90
CA ASN A 224 17.11 1.52 -2.94
C ASN A 224 17.65 0.38 -2.07
N LYS A 225 18.95 0.14 -2.15
CA LYS A 225 19.65 -0.93 -1.42
C LYS A 225 19.55 -0.87 0.11
N ASP A 226 18.97 0.19 0.67
CA ASP A 226 18.88 0.40 2.11
C ASP A 226 17.46 0.21 2.66
N ASN A 227 16.47 -0.05 1.80
CA ASN A 227 15.08 -0.23 2.22
C ASN A 227 14.37 -1.44 1.58
N ILE A 228 13.28 -1.85 2.20
CA ILE A 228 12.30 -2.82 1.67
C ILE A 228 10.94 -2.14 1.67
N ILE A 229 10.23 -2.25 0.56
CA ILE A 229 8.91 -1.63 0.40
C ILE A 229 7.85 -2.73 0.30
N PHE A 230 6.77 -2.58 1.08
CA PHE A 230 5.60 -3.45 1.07
C PHE A 230 4.37 -2.66 0.66
N ILE A 231 3.63 -3.16 -0.32
CA ILE A 231 2.44 -2.52 -0.85
C ILE A 231 1.26 -3.48 -0.77
N VAL A 232 0.30 -3.20 0.10
CA VAL A 232 -1.00 -3.86 0.07
C VAL A 232 -1.84 -3.17 -0.98
N SER A 233 -2.34 -3.90 -1.96
CA SER A 233 -3.32 -3.39 -2.92
C SER A 233 -4.17 -4.48 -3.54
N HIS A 234 -5.40 -4.11 -3.90
CA HIS A 234 -6.30 -4.89 -4.76
C HIS A 234 -6.17 -4.50 -6.24
N ASP A 235 -5.38 -3.48 -6.53
CA ASP A 235 -5.15 -2.95 -7.84
C ASP A 235 -4.00 -3.70 -8.54
N ASN A 236 -4.36 -4.72 -9.32
CA ASN A 236 -3.39 -5.52 -10.05
C ASN A 236 -2.61 -4.69 -11.08
N GLU A 237 -3.21 -3.64 -11.62
CA GLU A 237 -2.54 -2.75 -12.56
C GLU A 237 -1.40 -2.00 -11.88
N PHE A 238 -1.68 -1.43 -10.71
CA PHE A 238 -0.67 -0.76 -9.89
C PHE A 238 0.44 -1.72 -9.43
N LEU A 239 0.08 -2.92 -8.96
CA LEU A 239 1.06 -3.91 -8.51
C LEU A 239 1.94 -4.39 -9.68
N ASN A 240 1.38 -4.65 -10.86
CA ASN A 240 2.16 -5.04 -12.04
C ASN A 240 3.15 -3.97 -12.49
N GLU A 241 2.80 -2.69 -12.29
CA GLU A 241 3.67 -1.57 -12.62
C GLU A 241 4.72 -1.29 -11.53
N THR A 242 4.49 -1.70 -10.28
CA THR A 242 5.30 -1.22 -9.16
C THR A 242 6.08 -2.31 -8.46
N ALA A 243 5.48 -3.48 -8.23
CA ALA A 243 6.06 -4.53 -7.41
C ALA A 243 7.08 -5.40 -8.17
N ASP A 244 8.14 -5.81 -7.49
CA ASP A 244 9.12 -6.78 -7.98
C ASP A 244 8.70 -8.23 -7.73
N SER A 245 7.93 -8.45 -6.65
CA SER A 245 7.44 -9.78 -6.25
C SER A 245 6.08 -9.65 -5.56
N ILE A 246 5.30 -10.72 -5.60
CA ILE A 246 3.96 -10.76 -5.01
C ILE A 246 3.89 -11.83 -3.93
N LEU A 247 3.35 -11.45 -2.76
CA LEU A 247 3.01 -12.34 -1.66
C LEU A 247 1.49 -12.42 -1.51
N CYS A 248 0.93 -13.62 -1.66
CA CYS A 248 -0.50 -13.87 -1.45
C CYS A 248 -0.74 -14.28 0.01
N LEU A 249 -1.34 -13.41 0.82
CA LEU A 249 -1.58 -13.70 2.24
C LEU A 249 -2.65 -14.78 2.49
N GLU A 250 -3.48 -15.10 1.51
CA GLU A 250 -4.46 -16.19 1.66
C GLU A 250 -3.79 -17.54 1.89
N GLU A 251 -2.59 -17.75 1.34
CA GLU A 251 -1.82 -18.99 1.49
C GLU A 251 -1.40 -19.26 2.95
N PHE A 252 -1.38 -18.22 3.78
CA PHE A 252 -0.99 -18.25 5.19
C PHE A 252 -2.17 -18.15 6.16
N LYS A 253 -3.39 -18.10 5.62
CA LYS A 253 -4.60 -17.98 6.44
C LYS A 253 -4.96 -19.31 7.10
N ILE A 254 -5.13 -19.30 8.42
CA ILE A 254 -5.72 -20.41 9.17
C ILE A 254 -7.24 -20.18 9.21
N PRO A 255 -8.06 -21.12 8.72
CA PRO A 255 -9.51 -21.01 8.84
C PRO A 255 -9.94 -21.08 10.31
N ALA A 256 -11.05 -20.42 10.66
CA ALA A 256 -11.67 -20.62 11.94
C ALA A 256 -12.01 -22.12 12.12
N SER A 257 -11.60 -22.71 13.24
CA SER A 257 -12.05 -24.08 13.57
C SER A 257 -13.59 -24.04 13.66
N LYS A 258 -14.25 -24.79 12.79
CA LYS A 258 -15.68 -25.04 12.98
C LYS A 258 -15.80 -25.71 14.34
N ASN A 259 -16.39 -25.03 15.33
CA ASN A 259 -16.83 -25.66 16.54
C ASN A 259 -17.81 -26.75 16.12
N GLU A 260 -17.39 -28.01 16.20
CA GLU A 260 -18.26 -29.17 16.09
C GLU A 260 -19.14 -29.35 17.35
N SER A 261 -19.59 -28.31 17.96
CA SER A 261 -20.48 -28.30 19.09
C SER A 261 -21.83 -27.71 18.73
N ASN A 262 -22.57 -28.40 17.85
CA ASN A 262 -24.05 -28.39 17.83
C ASN A 262 -24.58 -29.51 16.91
N ARG A 263 -24.19 -30.76 17.19
CA ARG A 263 -25.06 -31.90 16.86
C ARG A 263 -25.98 -32.11 18.05
N ILE A 264 -27.09 -31.38 18.07
CA ILE A 264 -28.25 -31.77 18.85
C ILE A 264 -28.84 -32.98 18.11
N ILE A 265 -28.57 -34.16 18.62
CA ILE A 265 -29.24 -35.38 18.20
C ILE A 265 -30.58 -35.37 18.93
N TYR A 266 -31.67 -35.14 18.22
CA TYR A 266 -33.02 -35.43 18.71
C TYR A 266 -33.24 -36.94 18.52
N TYR A 267 -33.47 -37.64 19.60
CA TYR A 267 -34.04 -38.98 19.63
C TYR A 267 -35.55 -38.89 19.53
#